data_5826ea9024b553eed8ea271328a1f9fd
#
_entry.id   5826ea9024b553eed8ea271328a1f9fd
#
_cell.length_a   1.000
_cell.length_b   1.000
_cell.length_c   1.000
_cell.angle_alpha   90.00
_cell.angle_beta   90.00
_cell.angle_gamma   90.00
#
_symmetry.space_group_name_H-M   'P 1'
#
loop_
_entity.id
_entity.type
_entity.pdbx_description
1 polymer ?
#
loop_
_entity_poly.entity_id
_entity_poly.type
_entity_poly.pdbx_seq_one_letter_code
_entity_poly.pdbx_strand_id
1 'polypeptide(L)'
;MCIHYFRGKSSVMILDKKETTVAYRCPDCGTVVMSLVGIFTLTADMIRLKCPCGNSQLEIIYTKEKKVRLNVPCFLCPTPHSYLISTQMFFDRELFALPCSYSGFDICFIGKQDKVEDALKESEKELLQMLGDTDYSELAKSREKNIELSDPQVLDIVMYVVQELADEGAITCSCGSEGDYEVDIFDEHLTVRCKKCGDSLNIPTNSVIAANDFLACDKLELKKN
;
A
#
# COMPACT_ATOMS: atom_id res chain seq x y z
N MET A 1 11.86 24.29 -65.51
CA MET A 1 12.43 23.21 -64.71
C MET A 1 12.58 23.77 -63.30
N CYS A 2 11.51 23.67 -62.48
CA CYS A 2 11.46 24.23 -61.12
C CYS A 2 11.69 23.11 -60.14
N ILE A 3 12.78 23.22 -59.40
CA ILE A 3 13.12 22.30 -58.31
C ILE A 3 12.46 22.83 -57.04
N HIS A 4 11.40 22.14 -56.58
CA HIS A 4 10.82 22.39 -55.27
C HIS A 4 11.66 21.73 -54.16
N TYR A 5 12.28 22.55 -53.36
CA TYR A 5 12.94 22.11 -52.11
C TYR A 5 11.87 21.82 -51.06
N PHE A 6 11.65 20.56 -50.74
CA PHE A 6 10.88 20.14 -49.55
C PHE A 6 11.77 20.33 -48.32
N ARG A 7 11.47 21.37 -47.55
CA ARG A 7 12.04 21.59 -46.22
C ARG A 7 11.33 20.64 -45.26
N GLY A 8 11.91 19.49 -44.95
CA GLY A 8 11.43 18.57 -43.94
C GLY A 8 11.52 19.23 -42.56
N LYS A 9 10.37 19.48 -41.94
CA LYS A 9 10.30 19.81 -40.50
C LYS A 9 10.64 18.53 -39.74
N SER A 10 11.84 18.49 -39.16
CA SER A 10 12.16 17.51 -38.09
C SER A 10 11.25 17.76 -36.92
N SER A 11 10.21 16.94 -36.79
CA SER A 11 9.44 16.85 -35.52
C SER A 11 10.35 16.20 -34.50
N VAL A 12 10.94 17.00 -33.63
CA VAL A 12 11.57 16.48 -32.42
C VAL A 12 10.42 15.96 -31.57
N MET A 13 10.24 14.65 -31.50
CA MET A 13 9.38 14.01 -30.50
C MET A 13 10.04 14.25 -29.15
N ILE A 14 9.56 15.23 -28.42
CA ILE A 14 9.87 15.36 -26.99
C ILE A 14 9.08 14.22 -26.32
N LEU A 15 9.76 13.13 -26.03
CA LEU A 15 9.23 12.11 -25.16
C LEU A 15 9.15 12.72 -23.75
N ASP A 16 7.95 13.04 -23.30
CA ASP A 16 7.74 13.47 -21.92
C ASP A 16 8.30 12.37 -21.01
N LYS A 17 9.38 12.72 -20.30
CA LYS A 17 9.95 11.84 -19.29
C LYS A 17 8.95 11.76 -18.13
N LYS A 18 8.16 10.70 -18.10
CA LYS A 18 7.36 10.40 -16.90
C LYS A 18 8.30 9.93 -15.80
N GLU A 19 8.45 10.75 -14.78
CA GLU A 19 9.27 10.50 -13.60
C GLU A 19 8.44 10.79 -12.34
N THR A 20 8.65 10.01 -11.31
CA THR A 20 8.03 10.21 -10.00
C THR A 20 9.04 9.94 -8.90
N THR A 21 8.92 10.62 -7.79
CA THR A 21 9.71 10.35 -6.59
C THR A 21 9.00 9.30 -5.77
N VAL A 22 9.73 8.27 -5.33
CA VAL A 22 9.25 7.24 -4.41
C VAL A 22 10.08 7.32 -3.14
N ALA A 23 9.42 7.36 -1.99
CA ALA A 23 10.08 7.44 -0.70
C ALA A 23 9.42 6.53 0.33
N TYR A 24 10.23 5.95 1.21
CA TYR A 24 9.78 5.21 2.38
C TYR A 24 10.72 5.47 3.56
N ARG A 25 10.26 5.21 4.78
CA ARG A 25 11.09 5.26 5.98
C ARG A 25 11.54 3.85 6.36
N CYS A 26 12.85 3.70 6.56
CA CYS A 26 13.42 2.42 6.97
C CYS A 26 12.88 2.01 8.35
N PRO A 27 12.29 0.82 8.49
CA PRO A 27 11.74 0.36 9.76
C PRO A 27 12.82 0.05 10.82
N ASP A 28 14.06 -0.18 10.40
CA ASP A 28 15.13 -0.60 11.33
C ASP A 28 15.93 0.59 11.87
N CYS A 29 16.18 1.61 11.05
CA CYS A 29 17.02 2.75 11.46
C CYS A 29 16.33 4.12 11.33
N GLY A 30 15.07 4.19 10.90
CA GLY A 30 14.32 5.43 10.74
C GLY A 30 14.76 6.32 9.56
N THR A 31 15.82 5.97 8.84
CA THR A 31 16.32 6.77 7.71
C THR A 31 15.30 6.82 6.58
N VAL A 32 15.04 8.02 6.05
CA VAL A 32 14.24 8.19 4.83
C VAL A 32 15.07 7.75 3.62
N VAL A 33 14.51 6.84 2.83
CA VAL A 33 15.05 6.40 1.54
C VAL A 33 14.18 6.99 0.45
N MET A 34 14.75 7.79 -0.43
CA MET A 34 14.02 8.47 -1.51
C MET A 34 14.78 8.32 -2.83
N SER A 35 14.05 8.10 -3.92
CA SER A 35 14.63 7.99 -5.26
C SER A 35 13.67 8.48 -6.32
N LEU A 36 14.22 9.06 -7.39
CA LEU A 36 13.49 9.37 -8.61
C LEU A 36 13.40 8.12 -9.49
N VAL A 37 12.17 7.76 -9.87
CA VAL A 37 11.87 6.58 -10.69
C VAL A 37 11.27 7.04 -12.01
N GLY A 38 11.98 6.77 -13.11
CA GLY A 38 11.50 7.07 -14.47
C GLY A 38 10.81 5.88 -15.12
N ILE A 39 9.93 6.13 -16.09
CA ILE A 39 9.22 5.07 -16.82
C ILE A 39 10.19 4.10 -17.51
N PHE A 40 11.35 4.57 -17.97
CA PHE A 40 12.35 3.72 -18.61
C PHE A 40 13.09 2.80 -17.62
N THR A 41 13.22 3.21 -16.35
CA THR A 41 13.78 2.38 -15.30
C THR A 41 12.82 1.26 -14.88
N LEU A 42 11.51 1.48 -15.00
CA LEU A 42 10.51 0.45 -14.75
C LEU A 42 10.46 -0.68 -15.80
N THR A 43 11.13 -0.52 -16.95
CA THR A 43 11.24 -1.62 -17.93
C THR A 43 12.24 -2.69 -17.49
N ALA A 44 13.06 -2.44 -16.47
CA ALA A 44 13.81 -3.47 -15.75
C ALA A 44 12.85 -4.33 -14.91
N ASP A 45 13.16 -5.61 -14.75
CA ASP A 45 12.28 -6.58 -14.08
C ASP A 45 11.90 -6.17 -12.65
N MET A 46 12.82 -5.49 -11.95
CA MET A 46 12.62 -5.05 -10.56
C MET A 46 13.58 -3.91 -10.20
N ILE A 47 13.06 -2.89 -9.53
CA ILE A 47 13.85 -1.81 -8.91
C ILE A 47 13.84 -2.03 -7.39
N ARG A 48 15.00 -1.91 -6.75
CA ARG A 48 15.15 -1.98 -5.30
C ARG A 48 15.73 -0.69 -4.75
N LEU A 49 14.97 -0.02 -3.90
CA LEU A 49 15.44 1.13 -3.14
C LEU A 49 15.93 0.63 -1.77
N LYS A 50 17.24 0.48 -1.64
CA LYS A 50 17.87 -0.07 -0.43
C LYS A 50 18.20 1.04 0.56
N CYS A 51 17.93 0.80 1.84
CA CYS A 51 18.41 1.66 2.91
C CYS A 51 19.94 1.52 3.06
N PRO A 52 20.67 2.62 3.35
CA PRO A 52 22.10 2.55 3.64
C PRO A 52 22.47 1.63 4.81
N CYS A 53 21.57 1.37 5.77
CA CYS A 53 21.81 0.42 6.86
C CYS A 53 21.85 -1.04 6.39
N GLY A 54 21.38 -1.34 5.17
CA GLY A 54 21.39 -2.67 4.58
C GLY A 54 20.22 -3.59 4.99
N ASN A 55 19.42 -3.22 6.00
CA ASN A 55 18.41 -4.10 6.59
C ASN A 55 17.04 -4.00 5.95
N SER A 56 16.75 -2.95 5.18
CA SER A 56 15.46 -2.81 4.50
C SER A 56 15.61 -2.37 3.05
N GLN A 57 14.62 -2.75 2.24
CA GLN A 57 14.49 -2.33 0.85
C GLN A 57 13.02 -2.26 0.44
N LEU A 58 12.67 -1.26 -0.35
CA LEU A 58 11.42 -1.19 -1.07
C LEU A 58 11.63 -1.77 -2.46
N GLU A 59 10.72 -2.65 -2.92
CA GLU A 59 10.77 -3.24 -4.25
C GLU A 59 9.66 -2.68 -5.13
N ILE A 60 10.00 -2.33 -6.37
CA ILE A 60 9.09 -1.82 -7.37
C ILE A 60 9.16 -2.76 -8.58
N ILE A 61 8.04 -3.38 -8.93
CA ILE A 61 7.96 -4.37 -10.00
C ILE A 61 6.92 -3.91 -11.03
N TYR A 62 7.32 -3.81 -12.28
CA TYR A 62 6.38 -3.53 -13.37
C TYR A 62 5.79 -4.84 -13.88
N THR A 63 4.46 -4.97 -13.81
CA THR A 63 3.76 -6.21 -14.17
C THR A 63 3.41 -6.24 -15.67
N LYS A 64 3.13 -7.43 -16.20
CA LYS A 64 2.71 -7.63 -17.58
C LYS A 64 1.39 -6.93 -17.91
N GLU A 65 0.54 -6.72 -16.90
CA GLU A 65 -0.74 -6.00 -17.02
C GLU A 65 -0.58 -4.48 -16.97
N LYS A 66 0.66 -3.96 -17.11
CA LYS A 66 0.98 -2.52 -17.02
C LYS A 66 0.57 -1.89 -15.69
N LYS A 67 0.68 -2.65 -14.61
CA LYS A 67 0.53 -2.18 -13.23
C LYS A 67 1.89 -2.15 -12.54
N VAL A 68 1.97 -1.40 -11.45
CA VAL A 68 3.17 -1.30 -10.62
C VAL A 68 2.87 -1.98 -9.28
N ARG A 69 3.62 -3.02 -8.97
CA ARG A 69 3.59 -3.65 -7.65
C ARG A 69 4.71 -3.03 -6.79
N LEU A 70 4.36 -2.66 -5.58
CA LEU A 70 5.30 -2.15 -4.58
C LEU A 70 5.26 -3.07 -3.36
N ASN A 71 6.42 -3.57 -2.94
CA ASN A 71 6.58 -4.26 -1.66
C ASN A 71 7.27 -3.28 -0.71
N VAL A 72 6.49 -2.73 0.21
CA VAL A 72 6.91 -1.63 1.10
C VAL A 72 7.20 -2.16 2.48
N PRO A 73 8.44 -2.01 3.00
CA PRO A 73 8.74 -2.36 4.38
C PRO A 73 7.94 -1.47 5.35
N CYS A 74 7.42 -2.08 6.41
CA CYS A 74 6.62 -1.40 7.43
C CYS A 74 7.37 -1.40 8.77
N PHE A 75 7.27 -0.29 9.51
CA PHE A 75 7.88 -0.19 10.84
C PHE A 75 6.99 -0.77 11.96
N LEU A 76 5.72 -1.06 11.67
CA LEU A 76 4.80 -1.69 12.62
C LEU A 76 4.60 -3.18 12.36
N CYS A 77 4.71 -3.61 11.09
CA CYS A 77 4.45 -4.99 10.70
C CYS A 77 5.75 -5.77 10.45
N PRO A 78 5.81 -7.07 10.78
CA PRO A 78 7.01 -7.88 10.59
C PRO A 78 7.31 -8.15 9.11
N THR A 79 6.31 -8.12 8.24
CA THR A 79 6.44 -8.35 6.80
C THR A 79 6.13 -7.09 5.99
N PRO A 80 6.72 -6.93 4.79
CA PRO A 80 6.39 -5.84 3.89
C PRO A 80 4.94 -5.91 3.40
N HIS A 81 4.30 -4.75 3.21
CA HIS A 81 3.00 -4.65 2.55
C HIS A 81 3.16 -4.65 1.02
N SER A 82 2.25 -5.36 0.32
CA SER A 82 2.26 -5.43 -1.14
C SER A 82 1.09 -4.65 -1.72
N TYR A 83 1.38 -3.63 -2.53
CA TYR A 83 0.38 -2.80 -3.21
C TYR A 83 0.44 -3.02 -4.71
N LEU A 84 -0.70 -2.99 -5.38
CA LEU A 84 -0.80 -3.08 -6.83
C LEU A 84 -1.55 -1.86 -7.36
N ILE A 85 -0.85 -0.93 -7.98
CA ILE A 85 -1.42 0.32 -8.48
C ILE A 85 -1.27 0.46 -9.99
N SER A 86 -2.11 1.27 -10.63
CA SER A 86 -1.98 1.54 -12.05
C SER A 86 -0.75 2.41 -12.34
N THR A 87 -0.17 2.27 -13.54
CA THR A 87 0.93 3.12 -14.00
C THR A 87 0.55 4.61 -13.96
N GLN A 88 -0.72 4.93 -14.21
CA GLN A 88 -1.22 6.29 -14.13
C GLN A 88 -1.20 6.83 -12.69
N MET A 89 -1.63 6.05 -11.71
CA MET A 89 -1.53 6.45 -10.30
C MET A 89 -0.09 6.63 -9.86
N PHE A 90 0.82 5.80 -10.37
CA PHE A 90 2.22 5.86 -10.02
C PHE A 90 2.93 7.12 -10.56
N PHE A 91 2.61 7.59 -11.79
CA PHE A 91 3.33 8.70 -12.43
C PHE A 91 2.58 10.02 -12.47
N ASP A 92 1.25 10.01 -12.53
CA ASP A 92 0.48 11.22 -12.88
C ASP A 92 -0.12 11.91 -11.63
N ARG A 93 0.09 11.34 -10.42
CA ARG A 93 -0.35 11.96 -9.17
C ARG A 93 0.69 12.93 -8.64
N GLU A 94 0.24 14.08 -8.11
CA GLU A 94 1.14 15.03 -7.42
C GLU A 94 1.68 14.46 -6.11
N LEU A 95 0.84 13.76 -5.39
CA LEU A 95 1.15 13.00 -4.19
C LEU A 95 0.17 11.83 -4.07
N PHE A 96 0.70 10.68 -3.73
CA PHE A 96 -0.04 9.47 -3.39
C PHE A 96 0.67 8.75 -2.25
N ALA A 97 -0.03 8.55 -1.14
CA ALA A 97 0.50 7.84 0.02
C ALA A 97 -0.08 6.43 0.08
N LEU A 98 0.72 5.48 0.56
CA LEU A 98 0.34 4.09 0.78
C LEU A 98 0.32 3.84 2.29
N PRO A 99 -0.86 3.66 2.89
CA PRO A 99 -0.99 3.44 4.32
C PRO A 99 -0.72 1.98 4.69
N CYS A 100 -0.21 1.74 5.88
CA CYS A 100 -0.23 0.43 6.50
C CYS A 100 -1.68 0.01 6.77
N SER A 101 -2.11 -1.15 6.25
CA SER A 101 -3.48 -1.64 6.42
C SER A 101 -3.85 -1.89 7.89
N TYR A 102 -2.87 -2.19 8.73
CA TYR A 102 -3.07 -2.42 10.17
C TYR A 102 -3.26 -1.13 10.97
N SER A 103 -2.41 -0.11 10.75
CA SER A 103 -2.39 1.10 11.56
C SER A 103 -3.00 2.32 10.89
N GLY A 104 -3.21 2.28 9.57
CA GLY A 104 -3.59 3.43 8.78
C GLY A 104 -2.46 4.47 8.58
N PHE A 105 -1.26 4.23 9.14
CA PHE A 105 -0.13 5.14 9.02
C PHE A 105 0.53 5.03 7.65
N ASP A 106 0.85 6.16 7.02
CA ASP A 106 1.46 6.20 5.71
C ASP A 106 2.92 5.73 5.76
N ILE A 107 3.23 4.67 5.02
CA ILE A 107 4.54 4.01 5.01
C ILE A 107 5.34 4.24 3.72
N CYS A 108 4.69 4.69 2.64
CA CYS A 108 5.33 5.01 1.38
C CYS A 108 4.65 6.21 0.72
N PHE A 109 5.44 7.07 0.08
CA PHE A 109 4.99 8.28 -0.59
C PHE A 109 5.49 8.28 -2.04
N ILE A 110 4.59 8.62 -2.97
CA ILE A 110 4.84 8.62 -4.41
C ILE A 110 4.32 9.93 -5.00
N GLY A 111 5.13 10.63 -5.81
CA GLY A 111 4.67 11.87 -6.45
C GLY A 111 5.77 12.84 -6.80
N LYS A 112 5.42 14.15 -6.84
CA LYS A 112 6.39 15.21 -7.03
C LYS A 112 7.31 15.32 -5.82
N GLN A 113 8.59 15.58 -6.06
CA GLN A 113 9.61 15.58 -5.00
C GLN A 113 9.26 16.52 -3.86
N ASP A 114 8.87 17.78 -4.15
CA ASP A 114 8.48 18.77 -3.14
C ASP A 114 7.32 18.28 -2.26
N LYS A 115 6.31 17.65 -2.87
CA LYS A 115 5.14 17.12 -2.17
C LYS A 115 5.48 15.89 -1.31
N VAL A 116 6.34 15.01 -1.82
CA VAL A 116 6.84 13.85 -1.08
C VAL A 116 7.67 14.29 0.13
N GLU A 117 8.56 15.30 -0.02
CA GLU A 117 9.34 15.83 1.08
C GLU A 117 8.47 16.47 2.18
N ASP A 118 7.42 17.20 1.81
CA ASP A 118 6.50 17.81 2.76
C ASP A 118 5.67 16.74 3.49
N ALA A 119 5.17 15.73 2.78
CA ALA A 119 4.44 14.60 3.37
C ALA A 119 5.31 13.79 4.34
N LEU A 120 6.59 13.57 4.01
CA LEU A 120 7.54 12.91 4.90
C LEU A 120 7.77 13.68 6.21
N LYS A 121 7.85 15.02 6.15
CA LYS A 121 8.00 15.86 7.35
C LYS A 121 6.75 15.79 8.24
N GLU A 122 5.56 15.75 7.63
CA GLU A 122 4.32 15.63 8.39
C GLU A 122 4.19 14.24 9.03
N SER A 123 4.42 13.19 8.25
CA SER A 123 4.48 11.81 8.75
C SER A 123 5.51 11.62 9.87
N GLU A 124 6.64 12.34 9.83
CA GLU A 124 7.63 12.30 10.91
C GLU A 124 7.10 12.89 12.20
N LYS A 125 6.36 14.01 12.13
CA LYS A 125 5.74 14.61 13.32
C LYS A 125 4.69 13.68 13.93
N GLU A 126 3.84 13.08 13.09
CA GLU A 126 2.84 12.11 13.53
C GLU A 126 3.50 10.92 14.22
N LEU A 127 4.56 10.38 13.61
CA LEU A 127 5.30 9.27 14.15
C LEU A 127 5.97 9.60 15.49
N LEU A 128 6.59 10.79 15.61
CA LEU A 128 7.19 11.25 16.88
C LEU A 128 6.13 11.44 17.97
N GLN A 129 4.93 11.89 17.60
CA GLN A 129 3.81 11.99 18.57
C GLN A 129 3.34 10.60 19.04
N MET A 130 3.32 9.61 18.15
CA MET A 130 2.95 8.22 18.49
C MET A 130 4.01 7.55 19.36
N LEU A 131 5.28 7.78 19.06
CA LEU A 131 6.41 7.18 19.78
C LEU A 131 6.57 7.74 21.19
N GLY A 132 6.26 9.02 21.42
CA GLY A 132 6.58 9.69 22.67
C GLY A 132 8.07 9.59 22.99
N ASP A 133 8.41 8.92 24.10
CA ASP A 133 9.80 8.69 24.53
C ASP A 133 10.41 7.37 23.98
N THR A 134 9.67 6.62 23.12
CA THR A 134 10.13 5.34 22.57
C THR A 134 11.02 5.55 21.36
N ASP A 135 12.16 4.87 21.31
CA ASP A 135 13.10 4.93 20.19
C ASP A 135 12.74 3.95 19.05
N TYR A 136 13.14 4.25 17.82
CA TYR A 136 12.99 3.37 16.65
C TYR A 136 13.53 1.96 16.88
N SER A 137 14.63 1.83 17.61
CA SER A 137 15.22 0.53 17.93
C SER A 137 14.34 -0.34 18.82
N GLU A 138 13.50 0.27 19.66
CA GLU A 138 12.53 -0.44 20.50
C GLU A 138 11.32 -0.89 19.68
N LEU A 139 10.88 -0.09 18.70
CA LEU A 139 9.85 -0.49 17.73
C LEU A 139 10.30 -1.68 16.89
N ALA A 140 11.53 -1.67 16.38
CA ALA A 140 12.07 -2.78 15.60
C ALA A 140 12.08 -4.09 16.40
N LYS A 141 12.45 -4.03 17.70
CA LYS A 141 12.40 -5.18 18.61
C LYS A 141 10.98 -5.64 18.94
N SER A 142 10.03 -4.71 19.08
CA SER A 142 8.63 -5.06 19.32
C SER A 142 8.00 -5.71 18.08
N ARG A 143 8.41 -5.30 16.88
CA ARG A 143 8.01 -5.90 15.61
C ARG A 143 8.41 -7.39 15.52
N GLU A 144 9.62 -7.73 15.94
CA GLU A 144 10.09 -9.13 15.97
C GLU A 144 9.28 -10.00 16.95
N LYS A 145 8.80 -9.41 18.06
CA LYS A 145 7.97 -10.11 19.04
C LYS A 145 6.53 -10.32 18.59
N ASN A 146 6.03 -9.47 17.68
CA ASN A 146 4.68 -9.54 17.14
C ASN A 146 4.54 -10.54 15.97
N ILE A 147 5.49 -11.46 15.79
CA ILE A 147 5.46 -12.52 14.76
C ILE A 147 4.26 -13.48 14.93
N GLU A 148 3.61 -13.48 16.10
CA GLU A 148 2.36 -14.24 16.33
C GLU A 148 1.09 -13.52 15.85
N LEU A 149 1.20 -12.27 15.38
CA LEU A 149 0.09 -11.52 14.79
C LEU A 149 -0.24 -12.03 13.39
N SER A 150 -1.45 -11.73 12.92
CA SER A 150 -1.93 -11.99 11.55
C SER A 150 -0.83 -11.73 10.52
N ASP A 151 -0.67 -12.62 9.54
CA ASP A 151 0.22 -12.35 8.41
C ASP A 151 -0.23 -11.06 7.71
N PRO A 152 0.57 -9.96 7.71
CA PRO A 152 0.15 -8.70 7.13
C PRO A 152 -0.27 -8.80 5.66
N GLN A 153 0.29 -9.74 4.89
CA GLN A 153 -0.11 -9.97 3.51
C GLN A 153 -1.52 -10.58 3.44
N VAL A 154 -1.84 -11.46 4.37
CA VAL A 154 -3.19 -12.05 4.49
C VAL A 154 -4.18 -10.98 4.93
N LEU A 155 -3.82 -10.15 5.90
CA LEU A 155 -4.65 -9.05 6.35
C LEU A 155 -4.94 -8.05 5.22
N ASP A 156 -3.91 -7.66 4.45
CA ASP A 156 -4.06 -6.74 3.30
C ASP A 156 -5.03 -7.31 2.25
N ILE A 157 -4.93 -8.60 1.95
CA ILE A 157 -5.82 -9.29 1.01
C ILE A 157 -7.26 -9.28 1.54
N VAL A 158 -7.46 -9.68 2.79
CA VAL A 158 -8.79 -9.76 3.42
C VAL A 158 -9.43 -8.37 3.51
N MET A 159 -8.68 -7.36 3.94
CA MET A 159 -9.15 -5.97 3.99
C MET A 159 -9.57 -5.45 2.63
N TYR A 160 -8.76 -5.72 1.59
CA TYR A 160 -9.09 -5.33 0.22
C TYR A 160 -10.42 -5.95 -0.23
N VAL A 161 -10.63 -7.27 -0.02
CA VAL A 161 -11.87 -7.96 -0.40
C VAL A 161 -13.07 -7.43 0.39
N VAL A 162 -12.92 -7.20 1.70
CA VAL A 162 -14.00 -6.61 2.53
C VAL A 162 -14.39 -5.24 2.03
N GLN A 163 -13.41 -4.39 1.68
CA GLN A 163 -13.66 -3.06 1.11
C GLN A 163 -14.41 -3.15 -0.23
N GLU A 164 -13.96 -4.02 -1.13
CA GLU A 164 -14.59 -4.22 -2.45
C GLU A 164 -16.05 -4.70 -2.31
N LEU A 165 -16.30 -5.69 -1.42
CA LEU A 165 -17.64 -6.17 -1.12
C LEU A 165 -18.53 -5.12 -0.44
N ALA A 166 -17.95 -4.22 0.37
CA ALA A 166 -18.69 -3.11 0.96
C ALA A 166 -19.10 -2.09 -0.10
N ASP A 167 -18.18 -1.74 -1.01
CA ASP A 167 -18.43 -0.78 -2.10
C ASP A 167 -19.48 -1.30 -3.11
N GLU A 168 -19.53 -2.61 -3.33
CA GLU A 168 -20.52 -3.29 -4.17
C GLU A 168 -21.86 -3.54 -3.47
N GLY A 169 -21.98 -3.26 -2.17
CA GLY A 169 -23.17 -3.56 -1.38
C GLY A 169 -23.40 -5.07 -1.18
N ALA A 170 -22.34 -5.87 -1.32
CA ALA A 170 -22.38 -7.33 -1.21
C ALA A 170 -22.26 -7.85 0.25
N ILE A 171 -22.17 -6.95 1.23
CA ILE A 171 -22.24 -7.29 2.65
C ILE A 171 -23.71 -7.18 3.10
N THR A 172 -24.25 -8.31 3.59
CA THR A 172 -25.66 -8.40 4.02
C THR A 172 -25.76 -8.75 5.50
N CYS A 173 -26.80 -8.23 6.16
CA CYS A 173 -27.09 -8.50 7.55
C CYS A 173 -28.56 -8.90 7.72
N SER A 174 -28.85 -9.80 8.65
CA SER A 174 -30.20 -10.30 8.96
C SER A 174 -31.17 -9.18 9.37
N CYS A 175 -30.68 -8.05 9.88
CA CYS A 175 -31.49 -6.90 10.25
C CYS A 175 -31.90 -5.99 9.07
N GLY A 176 -31.44 -6.29 7.85
CA GLY A 176 -31.74 -5.52 6.64
C GLY A 176 -31.06 -4.14 6.62
N SER A 177 -30.03 -3.89 7.42
CA SER A 177 -29.22 -2.68 7.31
C SER A 177 -28.29 -2.79 6.10
N GLU A 178 -28.24 -1.75 5.29
CA GLU A 178 -27.31 -1.64 4.17
C GLU A 178 -26.21 -0.62 4.53
N GLY A 179 -24.94 -1.02 4.36
CA GLY A 179 -23.80 -0.09 4.34
C GLY A 179 -23.30 0.47 5.68
N ASP A 180 -23.79 0.00 6.83
CA ASP A 180 -23.37 0.51 8.14
C ASP A 180 -22.62 -0.57 8.93
N TYR A 181 -21.38 -0.84 8.51
CA TYR A 181 -20.52 -1.85 9.09
C TYR A 181 -19.27 -1.24 9.71
N GLU A 182 -18.71 -1.92 10.69
CA GLU A 182 -17.39 -1.64 11.26
C GLU A 182 -16.51 -2.87 11.15
N VAL A 183 -15.20 -2.65 11.11
CA VAL A 183 -14.21 -3.70 10.99
C VAL A 183 -13.29 -3.61 12.18
N ASP A 184 -13.25 -4.68 12.99
CA ASP A 184 -12.33 -4.83 14.10
C ASP A 184 -11.22 -5.82 13.71
N ILE A 185 -9.96 -5.47 13.97
CA ILE A 185 -8.79 -6.31 13.66
C ILE A 185 -8.28 -6.93 14.96
N PHE A 186 -8.15 -8.27 14.95
CA PHE A 186 -7.60 -9.06 16.05
C PHE A 186 -6.36 -9.84 15.58
N ASP A 187 -5.66 -10.46 16.50
CA ASP A 187 -4.38 -11.13 16.22
C ASP A 187 -4.48 -12.24 15.16
N GLU A 188 -5.57 -13.00 15.12
CA GLU A 188 -5.73 -14.14 14.21
C GLU A 188 -6.90 -14.01 13.24
N HIS A 189 -7.70 -12.96 13.36
CA HIS A 189 -8.90 -12.77 12.53
C HIS A 189 -9.30 -11.30 12.46
N LEU A 190 -10.08 -10.98 11.45
CA LEU A 190 -10.78 -9.72 11.27
C LEU A 190 -12.27 -9.97 11.51
N THR A 191 -12.93 -9.07 12.22
CA THR A 191 -14.38 -9.15 12.45
C THR A 191 -15.09 -8.03 11.71
N VAL A 192 -16.01 -8.37 10.82
CA VAL A 192 -16.96 -7.41 10.22
C VAL A 192 -18.23 -7.43 11.04
N ARG A 193 -18.65 -6.27 11.58
CA ARG A 193 -19.81 -6.14 12.47
C ARG A 193 -20.83 -5.14 11.94
N CYS A 194 -22.10 -5.47 12.02
CA CYS A 194 -23.19 -4.54 11.76
C CYS A 194 -23.36 -3.58 12.94
N LYS A 195 -23.21 -2.27 12.73
CA LYS A 195 -23.38 -1.26 13.78
C LYS A 195 -24.80 -1.18 14.33
N LYS A 196 -25.80 -1.64 13.58
CA LYS A 196 -27.21 -1.54 13.95
C LYS A 196 -27.66 -2.65 14.89
N CYS A 197 -27.27 -3.90 14.65
CA CYS A 197 -27.76 -5.06 15.41
C CYS A 197 -26.65 -5.83 16.13
N GLY A 198 -25.38 -5.58 15.80
CA GLY A 198 -24.25 -6.29 16.38
C GLY A 198 -23.93 -7.66 15.74
N ASP A 199 -24.71 -8.11 14.75
CA ASP A 199 -24.37 -9.32 14.02
C ASP A 199 -23.01 -9.22 13.37
N SER A 200 -22.21 -10.27 13.41
CA SER A 200 -20.82 -10.22 12.99
C SER A 200 -20.38 -11.48 12.22
N LEU A 201 -19.25 -11.34 11.53
CA LEU A 201 -18.57 -12.43 10.86
C LEU A 201 -17.07 -12.33 11.13
N ASN A 202 -16.47 -13.42 11.63
CA ASN A 202 -15.04 -13.50 11.84
C ASN A 202 -14.38 -14.12 10.60
N ILE A 203 -13.37 -13.44 10.08
CA ILE A 203 -12.61 -13.84 8.90
C ILE A 203 -11.19 -14.15 9.36
N PRO A 204 -10.70 -15.38 9.24
CA PRO A 204 -9.34 -15.74 9.67
C PRO A 204 -8.29 -14.99 8.86
N THR A 205 -7.27 -14.46 9.54
CA THR A 205 -6.14 -13.75 8.94
C THR A 205 -4.79 -14.39 9.25
N ASN A 206 -4.80 -15.60 9.81
CA ASN A 206 -3.60 -16.33 10.22
C ASN A 206 -3.10 -17.34 9.16
N SER A 207 -3.70 -17.40 7.97
CA SER A 207 -3.38 -18.39 6.95
C SER A 207 -3.61 -17.86 5.54
N VAL A 208 -2.59 -17.98 4.68
CA VAL A 208 -2.66 -17.66 3.24
C VAL A 208 -3.74 -18.51 2.53
N ILE A 209 -3.98 -19.74 2.99
CA ILE A 209 -5.00 -20.61 2.42
C ILE A 209 -6.39 -20.03 2.69
N ALA A 210 -6.66 -19.61 3.93
CA ALA A 210 -7.93 -18.99 4.31
C ALA A 210 -8.17 -17.67 3.55
N ALA A 211 -7.12 -16.86 3.32
CA ALA A 211 -7.21 -15.65 2.51
C ALA A 211 -7.52 -15.94 1.03
N ASN A 212 -6.92 -16.97 0.46
CA ASN A 212 -7.20 -17.38 -0.93
C ASN A 212 -8.64 -17.89 -1.11
N ASP A 213 -9.16 -18.63 -0.14
CA ASP A 213 -10.57 -19.05 -0.14
C ASP A 213 -11.50 -17.83 -0.03
N PHE A 214 -11.08 -16.82 0.73
CA PHE A 214 -11.83 -15.57 0.89
C PHE A 214 -11.81 -14.68 -0.37
N LEU A 215 -10.73 -14.70 -1.17
CA LEU A 215 -10.66 -14.02 -2.47
C LEU A 215 -11.72 -14.46 -3.46
N ALA A 216 -12.27 -15.66 -3.30
CA ALA A 216 -13.34 -16.20 -4.13
C ALA A 216 -14.76 -15.88 -3.59
N CYS A 217 -14.87 -15.10 -2.52
CA CYS A 217 -16.15 -14.70 -1.96
C CYS A 217 -16.78 -13.56 -2.75
N ASP A 218 -18.00 -13.78 -3.27
CA ASP A 218 -18.80 -12.77 -3.96
C ASP A 218 -19.74 -11.99 -3.01
N LYS A 219 -19.89 -12.44 -1.76
CA LYS A 219 -20.76 -11.80 -0.76
C LYS A 219 -20.40 -12.22 0.67
N LEU A 220 -20.71 -11.36 1.63
CA LEU A 220 -20.62 -11.61 3.06
C LEU A 220 -22.00 -11.59 3.72
N GLU A 221 -22.29 -12.59 4.54
CA GLU A 221 -23.51 -12.64 5.35
C GLU A 221 -23.16 -12.58 6.83
N LEU A 222 -23.53 -11.46 7.49
CA LEU A 222 -23.35 -11.30 8.93
C LEU A 222 -24.38 -12.12 9.68
N LYS A 223 -23.94 -12.87 10.70
CA LYS A 223 -24.78 -13.77 11.49
C LYS A 223 -24.74 -13.38 12.95
N LYS A 224 -25.82 -13.74 13.64
CA LYS A 224 -25.90 -13.58 15.08
C LYS A 224 -24.91 -14.53 15.75
N ASN A 225 -23.98 -13.97 16.50
CA ASN A 225 -23.07 -14.74 17.38
C ASN A 225 -23.79 -15.17 18.64
#